data_e4e2809318d02becdc669052a5f20f61
#
_entry.id   e4e2809318d02becdc669052a5f20f61
#
_cell.length_a   1.000
_cell.length_b   1.000
_cell.length_c   1.000
_cell.angle_alpha   90.00
_cell.angle_beta   90.00
_cell.angle_gamma   90.00
#
_symmetry.space_group_name_H-M   'P 1'
#
loop_
_entity.id
_entity.type
_entity.pdbx_description
1 polymer ?
#
loop_
_entity_poly.entity_id
_entity_poly.type
_entity_poly.pdbx_seq_one_letter_code
_entity_poly.pdbx_strand_id
1 'polypeptide(L)'
;MKGFFKIQFSLNCGLFLVICKWLKNLYKIGYSTTDVKDRIKNAINEPTYLMAPVRIVAVYETYNMNTQKFEQLIHKFFGKVCLNIDIFGNDNKRYTPREWFIVPFEIIERVVELIISGILLGIDMMKRMKI
;
A
#
# COMPACT_ATOMS: atom_id res chain seq x y z
N MET A 1 -17.24 -2.04 -18.20
CA MET A 1 -15.84 -1.81 -18.60
C MET A 1 -14.88 -2.47 -17.62
N LYS A 2 -13.84 -3.06 -18.12
CA LYS A 2 -12.86 -3.74 -17.27
C LYS A 2 -11.87 -2.75 -16.71
N GLY A 3 -11.53 -2.91 -15.44
CA GLY A 3 -10.45 -2.18 -14.84
C GLY A 3 -9.11 -2.84 -15.11
N PHE A 4 -8.06 -2.08 -15.02
CA PHE A 4 -6.70 -2.62 -15.15
C PHE A 4 -5.72 -1.71 -14.42
N PHE A 5 -4.49 -2.19 -14.26
CA PHE A 5 -3.45 -1.42 -13.61
C PHE A 5 -2.15 -1.52 -14.39
N LYS A 6 -1.25 -0.59 -14.08
CA LYS A 6 0.05 -0.51 -14.70
C LYS A 6 1.05 -0.16 -13.62
N ILE A 7 2.19 -0.86 -13.59
CA ILE A 7 3.25 -0.55 -12.65
C ILE A 7 4.08 0.60 -13.18
N GLN A 8 4.28 1.62 -12.35
CA GLN A 8 5.13 2.74 -12.66
C GLN A 8 6.06 3.03 -11.50
N PHE A 9 7.26 3.46 -11.81
CA PHE A 9 8.27 3.78 -10.80
C PHE A 9 8.50 5.27 -10.65
N SER A 10 7.78 6.08 -11.41
CA SER A 10 7.89 7.52 -11.35
C SER A 10 6.51 8.11 -11.30
N LEU A 11 6.30 9.08 -10.51
CA LEU A 11 5.34 10.08 -10.71
C LEU A 11 3.96 9.94 -10.22
N ASN A 12 3.29 8.84 -10.33
CA ASN A 12 1.87 8.98 -10.47
C ASN A 12 1.10 8.74 -9.20
N CYS A 13 -0.17 9.05 -9.26
CA CYS A 13 -1.15 8.77 -8.22
C CYS A 13 -1.71 7.37 -8.42
N GLY A 14 -2.24 6.80 -7.36
CA GLY A 14 -2.81 5.46 -7.37
C GLY A 14 -2.39 4.69 -6.12
N LEU A 15 -2.41 3.37 -6.24
CA LEU A 15 -1.91 2.50 -5.18
C LEU A 15 -0.40 2.52 -5.19
N PHE A 16 0.22 2.78 -4.05
CA PHE A 16 1.67 2.84 -3.99
C PHE A 16 2.23 1.97 -2.88
N LEU A 17 3.46 1.50 -3.10
CA LEU A 17 4.25 0.77 -2.13
C LEU A 17 5.52 1.53 -1.83
N VAL A 18 5.77 1.77 -0.56
CA VAL A 18 7.05 2.32 -0.12
C VAL A 18 7.66 1.38 0.91
N ILE A 19 8.99 1.29 0.89
CA ILE A 19 9.73 0.48 1.85
C ILE A 19 10.39 1.39 2.89
N CYS A 20 10.36 0.95 4.14
CA CYS A 20 11.13 1.61 5.19
C CYS A 20 12.61 1.31 4.97
N LYS A 21 13.44 2.37 4.90
CA LYS A 21 14.86 2.18 4.63
C LYS A 21 15.62 1.53 5.79
N TRP A 22 15.04 1.54 6.97
CA TRP A 22 15.70 1.00 8.16
C TRP A 22 15.42 -0.48 8.43
N LEU A 23 14.31 -1.01 7.86
CA LEU A 23 13.88 -2.38 8.15
C LEU A 23 13.55 -3.12 6.86
N LYS A 24 14.08 -4.33 6.77
CA LYS A 24 13.83 -5.19 5.61
C LYS A 24 12.40 -5.69 5.60
N ASN A 25 11.80 -5.78 4.42
CA ASN A 25 10.47 -6.34 4.19
C ASN A 25 9.35 -5.59 4.92
N LEU A 26 9.58 -4.34 5.30
CA LEU A 26 8.55 -3.52 5.91
C LEU A 26 8.03 -2.53 4.88
N TYR A 27 6.81 -2.78 4.39
CA TYR A 27 6.19 -2.02 3.32
C TYR A 27 4.92 -1.34 3.75
N LYS A 28 4.77 -0.09 3.35
CA LYS A 28 3.51 0.62 3.47
C LYS A 28 2.77 0.51 2.13
N ILE A 29 1.50 0.16 2.21
CA ILE A 29 0.61 0.13 1.07
C ILE A 29 -0.40 1.25 1.24
N GLY A 30 -0.40 2.19 0.35
CA GLY A 30 -1.25 3.36 0.44
C GLY A 30 -1.86 3.76 -0.90
N TYR A 31 -2.71 4.75 -0.85
CA TYR A 31 -3.37 5.30 -2.02
C TYR A 31 -3.16 6.81 -2.05
N SER A 32 -2.89 7.34 -3.23
CA SER A 32 -2.70 8.77 -3.40
C SER A 32 -3.37 9.26 -4.66
N THR A 33 -4.02 10.41 -4.56
CA THR A 33 -4.56 11.12 -5.72
C THR A 33 -3.58 12.16 -6.24
N THR A 34 -2.45 12.33 -5.57
CA THR A 34 -1.39 13.26 -5.95
C THR A 34 -0.09 12.49 -6.17
N ASP A 35 0.92 13.19 -6.67
CA ASP A 35 2.22 12.58 -6.90
C ASP A 35 2.76 11.95 -5.61
N VAL A 36 3.09 10.67 -5.68
CA VAL A 36 3.60 9.92 -4.53
C VAL A 36 4.89 10.52 -3.99
N LYS A 37 5.74 11.07 -4.85
CA LYS A 37 6.98 11.72 -4.42
C LYS A 37 6.70 12.87 -3.45
N ASP A 38 5.66 13.63 -3.72
CA ASP A 38 5.27 14.73 -2.83
C ASP A 38 4.71 14.20 -1.51
N ARG A 39 4.03 13.07 -1.58
CA ARG A 39 3.47 12.45 -0.38
C ARG A 39 4.52 11.97 0.60
N ILE A 40 5.67 11.53 0.12
CA ILE A 40 6.70 10.92 0.97
C ILE A 40 7.88 11.84 1.28
N LYS A 41 7.93 13.02 0.71
CA LYS A 41 9.12 13.88 0.81
C LYS A 41 9.47 14.27 2.25
N ASN A 42 8.51 14.27 3.16
CA ASN A 42 8.72 14.63 4.55
C ASN A 42 8.46 13.45 5.50
N ALA A 43 8.64 12.23 5.00
CA ALA A 43 8.29 11.01 5.71
C ALA A 43 8.96 10.90 7.08
N ILE A 44 10.19 11.38 7.21
CA ILE A 44 10.93 11.28 8.47
C ILE A 44 10.25 12.05 9.61
N ASN A 45 9.38 13.00 9.28
CA ASN A 45 8.65 13.81 10.25
C ASN A 45 7.18 13.45 10.35
N GLU A 46 6.75 12.37 9.68
CA GLU A 46 5.34 12.00 9.63
C GLU A 46 5.09 10.63 10.26
N PRO A 47 4.24 10.56 11.29
CA PRO A 47 3.92 9.27 11.93
C PRO A 47 3.37 8.22 10.99
N THR A 48 2.61 8.63 9.97
CA THR A 48 2.07 7.67 8.99
C THR A 48 3.19 6.96 8.23
N TYR A 49 4.39 7.54 8.19
CA TYR A 49 5.58 6.93 7.61
C TYR A 49 6.56 6.46 8.68
N LEU A 50 6.07 6.24 9.90
CA LEU A 50 6.85 5.74 11.04
C LEU A 50 7.99 6.68 11.45
N MET A 51 7.92 7.95 11.06
CA MET A 51 9.02 8.92 11.30
C MET A 51 10.33 8.39 10.75
N ALA A 52 10.29 7.72 9.60
CA ALA A 52 11.44 7.04 9.02
C ALA A 52 11.64 7.41 7.55
N PRO A 53 12.86 7.33 7.04
CA PRO A 53 13.08 7.51 5.60
C PRO A 53 12.49 6.33 4.83
N VAL A 54 11.87 6.63 3.69
CA VAL A 54 11.20 5.62 2.88
C VAL A 54 11.64 5.76 1.43
N ARG A 55 11.43 4.69 0.66
CA ARG A 55 11.70 4.67 -0.77
C ARG A 55 10.50 4.11 -1.50
N ILE A 56 10.12 4.75 -2.62
CA ILE A 56 9.05 4.23 -3.46
C ILE A 56 9.55 2.96 -4.13
N VAL A 57 8.77 1.89 -4.00
CA VAL A 57 9.07 0.61 -4.65
C VAL A 57 8.25 0.44 -5.91
N ALA A 58 6.97 0.79 -5.86
CA ALA A 58 6.08 0.65 -7.00
C ALA A 58 4.89 1.59 -6.86
N VAL A 59 4.37 2.04 -7.98
CA VAL A 59 3.11 2.75 -8.06
C VAL A 59 2.26 2.04 -9.09
N TYR A 60 1.05 1.63 -8.68
CA TYR A 60 0.11 0.94 -9.55
C TYR A 60 -0.92 1.95 -10.03
N GLU A 61 -0.76 2.41 -11.24
CA GLU A 61 -1.71 3.32 -11.87
C GLU A 61 -2.95 2.53 -12.25
N THR A 62 -4.11 2.98 -11.78
CA THR A 62 -5.36 2.24 -11.98
C THR A 62 -6.30 3.01 -12.90
N TYR A 63 -7.05 2.25 -13.70
CA TYR A 63 -8.00 2.79 -14.66
C TYR A 63 -9.34 2.09 -14.48
N ASN A 64 -10.41 2.87 -14.42
CA ASN A 64 -11.78 2.33 -14.30
C ASN A 64 -11.94 1.40 -13.11
N MET A 65 -11.21 1.66 -12.03
CA MET A 65 -11.23 0.88 -10.82
C MET A 65 -11.37 1.79 -9.61
N ASN A 66 -12.00 1.29 -8.55
CA ASN A 66 -12.03 1.99 -7.28
C ASN A 66 -10.75 1.66 -6.52
N THR A 67 -9.78 2.55 -6.60
CA THR A 67 -8.46 2.32 -6.00
C THR A 67 -8.52 2.24 -4.47
N GLN A 68 -9.44 2.97 -3.83
CA GLN A 68 -9.62 2.87 -2.39
C GLN A 68 -10.08 1.49 -1.96
N LYS A 69 -11.03 0.91 -2.69
CA LYS A 69 -11.48 -0.46 -2.41
C LYS A 69 -10.36 -1.46 -2.62
N PHE A 70 -9.55 -1.25 -3.65
CA PHE A 70 -8.40 -2.09 -3.93
C PHE A 70 -7.43 -2.06 -2.76
N GLU A 71 -7.11 -0.86 -2.27
CA GLU A 71 -6.27 -0.70 -1.10
C GLU A 71 -6.84 -1.43 0.12
N GLN A 72 -8.13 -1.27 0.36
CA GLN A 72 -8.81 -1.93 1.49
C GLN A 72 -8.73 -3.44 1.40
N LEU A 73 -8.88 -4.00 0.21
CA LEU A 73 -8.77 -5.45 0.01
C LEU A 73 -7.36 -5.95 0.34
N ILE A 74 -6.36 -5.23 -0.12
CA ILE A 74 -4.97 -5.60 0.15
C ILE A 74 -4.68 -5.51 1.65
N HIS A 75 -5.11 -4.45 2.30
CA HIS A 75 -4.94 -4.30 3.74
C HIS A 75 -5.60 -5.44 4.50
N LYS A 76 -6.79 -5.82 4.09
CA LYS A 76 -7.52 -6.92 4.71
C LYS A 76 -6.80 -8.24 4.51
N PHE A 77 -6.26 -8.48 3.31
CA PHE A 77 -5.53 -9.70 3.00
C PHE A 77 -4.30 -9.85 3.89
N PHE A 78 -3.57 -8.76 4.11
CA PHE A 78 -2.34 -8.77 4.89
C PHE A 78 -2.55 -8.43 6.36
N GLY A 79 -3.78 -8.45 6.86
CA GLY A 79 -4.07 -8.02 8.22
C GLY A 79 -3.26 -8.73 9.30
N LYS A 80 -2.93 -10.02 9.09
CA LYS A 80 -2.18 -10.80 10.08
C LYS A 80 -0.71 -10.42 10.16
N VAL A 81 -0.17 -9.79 9.12
CA VAL A 81 1.23 -9.36 9.08
C VAL A 81 1.36 -7.85 9.21
N CYS A 82 0.28 -7.19 9.61
CA CYS A 82 0.28 -5.75 9.83
C CYS A 82 1.13 -5.40 11.05
N LEU A 83 1.99 -4.39 10.88
CA LEU A 83 2.79 -3.89 11.98
C LEU A 83 1.89 -3.28 13.05
N ASN A 84 2.06 -3.66 14.30
CA ASN A 84 1.22 -3.21 15.40
C ASN A 84 2.08 -2.46 16.41
N ILE A 85 2.40 -1.22 16.11
CA ILE A 85 3.19 -0.36 16.99
C ILE A 85 2.57 1.03 17.07
N ASP A 86 2.96 1.77 18.08
CA ASP A 86 2.59 3.17 18.23
C ASP A 86 3.79 4.05 17.96
N ILE A 87 3.53 5.20 17.32
CA ILE A 87 4.54 6.18 16.99
C ILE A 87 4.13 7.50 17.63
N PHE A 88 5.08 8.17 18.28
CA PHE A 88 4.84 9.51 18.81
C PHE A 88 5.38 10.52 17.81
N GLY A 89 4.51 11.42 17.38
CA GLY A 89 4.89 12.48 16.45
C GLY A 89 5.67 13.60 17.14
N ASN A 90 6.10 14.58 16.34
CA ASN A 90 6.77 15.77 16.87
C ASN A 90 5.87 16.61 17.76
N ASP A 91 4.55 16.40 17.65
CA ASP A 91 3.54 17.05 18.47
C ASP A 91 3.28 16.31 19.79
N ASN A 92 4.07 15.28 20.09
CA ASN A 92 3.93 14.41 21.25
C ASN A 92 2.61 13.65 21.32
N LYS A 93 1.87 13.59 20.21
CA LYS A 93 0.67 12.79 20.13
C LYS A 93 0.99 11.37 19.70
N ARG A 94 0.18 10.43 20.18
CA ARG A 94 0.32 9.02 19.84
C ARG A 94 -0.45 8.71 18.55
N TYR A 95 0.22 8.03 17.63
CA TYR A 95 -0.34 7.58 16.37
C TYR A 95 -0.19 6.08 16.25
N THR A 96 -1.16 5.43 15.63
CA THR A 96 -1.17 3.97 15.46
C THR A 96 -1.32 3.59 14.00
N PRO A 97 -0.26 3.79 13.18
CA PRO A 97 -0.35 3.46 11.75
C PRO A 97 -0.64 1.97 11.57
N ARG A 98 -1.57 1.65 10.65
CA ARG A 98 -1.98 0.28 10.39
C ARG A 98 -1.88 -0.07 8.91
N GLU A 99 -1.04 0.66 8.18
CA GLU A 99 -0.85 0.45 6.75
C GLU A 99 0.51 -0.11 6.41
N TRP A 100 1.24 -0.58 7.42
CA TRP A 100 2.56 -1.17 7.27
C TRP A 100 2.50 -2.67 7.49
N PHE A 101 3.16 -3.42 6.60
CA PHE A 101 3.08 -4.88 6.59
C PHE A 101 4.48 -5.46 6.48
N ILE A 102 4.74 -6.50 7.27
CA ILE A 102 6.03 -7.21 7.24
C ILE A 102 5.86 -8.42 6.33
N VAL A 103 6.25 -8.27 5.07
CA VAL A 103 6.06 -9.30 4.06
C VAL A 103 7.02 -9.04 2.90
N PRO A 104 7.58 -10.08 2.26
CA PRO A 104 8.44 -9.90 1.08
C PRO A 104 7.70 -9.22 -0.07
N PHE A 105 8.41 -8.42 -0.84
CA PHE A 105 7.83 -7.70 -1.96
C PHE A 105 7.15 -8.63 -2.96
N GLU A 106 7.76 -9.77 -3.24
CA GLU A 106 7.24 -10.74 -4.22
C GLU A 106 5.84 -11.23 -3.82
N ILE A 107 5.58 -11.36 -2.53
CA ILE A 107 4.28 -11.77 -2.03
C ILE A 107 3.26 -10.67 -2.26
N ILE A 108 3.63 -9.42 -1.98
CA ILE A 108 2.73 -8.28 -2.23
C ILE A 108 2.38 -8.20 -3.71
N GLU A 109 3.39 -8.29 -4.56
CA GLU A 109 3.20 -8.23 -6.01
C GLU A 109 2.26 -9.33 -6.49
N ARG A 110 2.46 -10.54 -5.98
CA ARG A 110 1.61 -11.68 -6.35
C ARG A 110 0.17 -11.47 -5.92
N VAL A 111 -0.05 -10.95 -4.71
CA VAL A 111 -1.40 -10.69 -4.20
C VAL A 111 -2.08 -9.60 -5.01
N VAL A 112 -1.35 -8.54 -5.35
CA VAL A 112 -1.88 -7.48 -6.21
C VAL A 112 -2.36 -8.07 -7.54
N GLU A 113 -1.56 -8.91 -8.16
CA GLU A 113 -1.93 -9.57 -9.42
C GLU A 113 -3.18 -10.42 -9.26
N LEU A 114 -3.27 -11.20 -8.19
CA LEU A 114 -4.41 -12.06 -7.93
C LEU A 114 -5.69 -11.26 -7.71
N ILE A 115 -5.61 -10.17 -6.98
CA ILE A 115 -6.76 -9.32 -6.73
C ILE A 115 -7.23 -8.66 -8.03
N ILE A 116 -6.30 -8.18 -8.85
CA ILE A 116 -6.65 -7.61 -10.14
C ILE A 116 -7.33 -8.65 -11.02
N SER A 117 -6.80 -9.87 -11.07
CA SER A 117 -7.41 -10.96 -11.83
C SER A 117 -8.80 -11.29 -11.31
N GLY A 118 -8.98 -11.29 -9.98
CA GLY A 118 -10.27 -11.55 -9.37
C GLY A 118 -11.28 -10.45 -9.72
N ILE A 119 -10.87 -9.21 -9.75
CA ILE A 119 -11.73 -8.09 -10.13
C ILE A 119 -12.14 -8.22 -11.59
N LEU A 120 -11.20 -8.60 -12.45
CA LEU A 120 -11.49 -8.74 -13.89
C LEU A 120 -12.33 -9.96 -14.18
N LEU A 121 -12.18 -11.04 -13.41
CA LEU A 121 -12.93 -12.29 -13.62
C LEU A 121 -14.25 -12.34 -12.83
N GLY A 122 -14.41 -11.45 -11.86
CA GLY A 122 -15.65 -11.33 -11.12
C GLY A 122 -15.49 -11.58 -9.62
N ILE A 123 -16.60 -11.34 -8.91
CA ILE A 123 -16.66 -11.41 -7.45
C ILE A 123 -16.41 -12.81 -6.91
N ASP A 124 -16.76 -13.84 -7.66
CA ASP A 124 -16.63 -15.21 -7.19
C ASP A 124 -15.20 -15.58 -6.86
N MET A 125 -14.26 -15.09 -7.63
CA MET A 125 -12.84 -15.32 -7.36
C MET A 125 -12.45 -14.71 -6.02
N MET A 126 -12.90 -13.50 -5.75
CA MET A 126 -12.62 -12.81 -4.50
C MET A 126 -13.22 -13.53 -3.31
N LYS A 127 -14.42 -14.04 -3.45
CA LYS A 127 -15.07 -14.84 -2.40
C LYS A 127 -14.27 -16.08 -2.07
N ARG A 128 -13.75 -16.76 -3.08
CA ARG A 128 -12.92 -17.95 -2.87
C ARG A 128 -11.61 -17.62 -2.15
N MET A 129 -11.10 -16.42 -2.35
CA MET A 129 -9.92 -15.97 -1.65
C MET A 129 -10.22 -15.50 -0.22
N LYS A 130 -11.48 -15.41 0.17
CA LYS A 130 -11.93 -14.97 1.50
C LYS A 130 -11.41 -13.59 1.89
N ILE A 131 -11.44 -12.69 0.94
CA ILE A 131 -10.96 -11.33 1.15
C ILE A 131 -12.08 -10.38 1.50
#